data_2c3a56935be9787310ff9dfe3e860d94
#
_entry.id   2c3a56935be9787310ff9dfe3e860d94
#
_cell.length_a   1.000
_cell.length_b   1.000
_cell.length_c   1.000
_cell.angle_alpha   90.00
_cell.angle_beta   90.00
_cell.angle_gamma   90.00
#
_symmetry.space_group_name_H-M   'P 1'
#
loop_
_entity.id
_entity.type
_entity.pdbx_description
1 polymer ?
#
loop_
_entity_poly.entity_id
_entity_poly.type
_entity_poly.pdbx_seq_one_letter_code
_entity_poly.pdbx_strand_id
1 'polypeptide(L)'
;MSRIVFLNGSFLPAEQARIPVMDRGFLFGDGVYEGMGVLGGRLVDNEAHLARLERSLGEVRIANPYSRAEWTSFEEEVVRRNGLAEGFLYLQVTRGVAERDFLFPKSAEPTVLMFTQAKSIVHSPAAETGISVISVPDLRWKRRDIKSLSL
;
A
#
# COMPACT_ATOMS: atom_id res chain seq x y z
N MET A 1 -20.76 8.47 -5.52
CA MET A 1 -19.54 9.22 -5.92
C MET A 1 -18.47 8.21 -6.29
N SER A 2 -17.63 8.51 -7.30
CA SER A 2 -16.50 7.67 -7.64
C SER A 2 -15.45 7.69 -6.51
N ARG A 3 -14.80 6.57 -6.26
CA ARG A 3 -13.69 6.48 -5.31
C ARG A 3 -12.51 7.31 -5.83
N ILE A 4 -11.95 8.16 -4.98
CA ILE A 4 -10.72 8.88 -5.29
C ILE A 4 -9.52 8.03 -4.89
N VAL A 5 -8.54 7.93 -5.77
CA VAL A 5 -7.25 7.30 -5.52
C VAL A 5 -6.13 8.33 -5.68
N PHE A 6 -4.99 8.07 -5.02
CA PHE A 6 -3.75 8.78 -5.29
C PHE A 6 -2.91 7.93 -6.24
N LEU A 7 -2.44 8.51 -7.32
CA LEU A 7 -1.52 7.87 -8.26
C LEU A 7 -0.43 8.86 -8.67
N ASN A 8 0.82 8.57 -8.31
CA ASN A 8 2.01 9.32 -8.73
C ASN A 8 1.86 10.84 -8.55
N GLY A 9 1.47 11.31 -7.36
CA GLY A 9 1.33 12.74 -7.05
C GLY A 9 -0.03 13.35 -7.37
N SER A 10 -0.97 12.59 -7.96
CA SER A 10 -2.28 13.09 -8.38
C SER A 10 -3.42 12.36 -7.70
N PHE A 11 -4.46 13.11 -7.31
CA PHE A 11 -5.73 12.57 -6.81
C PHE A 11 -6.74 12.53 -7.95
N LEU A 12 -7.22 11.34 -8.31
CA LEU A 12 -8.12 11.18 -9.45
C LEU A 12 -9.17 10.09 -9.19
N PRO A 13 -10.30 10.07 -9.92
CA PRO A 13 -11.26 8.98 -9.87
C PRO A 13 -10.62 7.63 -10.22
N ALA A 14 -10.96 6.58 -9.49
CA ALA A 14 -10.37 5.25 -9.67
C ALA A 14 -10.49 4.72 -11.10
N GLU A 15 -11.60 5.02 -11.79
CA GLU A 15 -11.82 4.63 -13.19
C GLU A 15 -10.91 5.35 -14.19
N GLN A 16 -10.24 6.43 -13.77
CA GLN A 16 -9.25 7.15 -14.59
C GLN A 16 -7.82 6.73 -14.30
N ALA A 17 -7.58 6.05 -13.16
CA ALA A 17 -6.25 5.58 -12.80
C ALA A 17 -5.76 4.51 -13.77
N ARG A 18 -4.56 4.66 -14.28
CA ARG A 18 -3.93 3.74 -15.24
C ARG A 18 -2.50 3.47 -14.82
N ILE A 19 -2.17 2.21 -14.70
CA ILE A 19 -0.79 1.74 -14.49
C ILE A 19 -0.29 1.15 -15.81
N PRO A 20 0.86 1.57 -16.31
CA PRO A 20 1.44 0.99 -17.52
C PRO A 20 1.68 -0.51 -17.36
N VAL A 21 1.42 -1.29 -18.42
CA VAL A 21 1.60 -2.76 -18.40
C VAL A 21 3.05 -3.19 -18.15
N MET A 22 4.01 -2.31 -18.40
CA MET A 22 5.44 -2.54 -18.15
C MET A 22 5.87 -2.15 -16.74
N ASP A 23 4.93 -1.81 -15.85
CA ASP A 23 5.24 -1.61 -14.43
C ASP A 23 5.77 -2.91 -13.81
N ARG A 24 6.91 -2.84 -13.14
CA ARG A 24 7.55 -4.03 -12.56
C ARG A 24 6.76 -4.63 -11.39
N GLY A 25 5.94 -3.86 -10.72
CA GLY A 25 4.99 -4.37 -9.73
C GLY A 25 3.97 -5.31 -10.37
N PHE A 26 3.46 -4.97 -11.56
CA PHE A 26 2.55 -5.82 -12.32
C PHE A 26 3.25 -7.07 -12.90
N LEU A 27 4.47 -6.91 -13.44
CA LEU A 27 5.18 -8.01 -14.11
C LEU A 27 5.85 -9.00 -13.15
N PHE A 28 6.34 -8.52 -11.98
CA PHE A 28 7.22 -9.30 -11.10
C PHE A 28 6.82 -9.27 -9.62
N GLY A 29 5.81 -8.48 -9.24
CA GLY A 29 5.59 -8.17 -7.83
C GLY A 29 6.73 -7.36 -7.20
N ASP A 30 7.50 -6.61 -8.03
CA ASP A 30 8.66 -5.82 -7.61
C ASP A 30 8.20 -4.52 -6.93
N GLY A 31 7.89 -4.63 -5.66
CA GLY A 31 7.37 -3.54 -4.86
C GLY A 31 7.04 -3.94 -3.44
N VAL A 32 6.57 -2.97 -2.68
CA VAL A 32 6.16 -3.11 -1.28
C VAL A 32 4.79 -2.47 -1.08
N TYR A 33 4.12 -2.82 0.02
CA TYR A 33 2.82 -2.25 0.34
C TYR A 33 2.63 -2.03 1.83
N GLU A 34 1.68 -1.18 2.19
CA GLU A 34 1.16 -1.01 3.53
C GLU A 34 -0.37 -1.05 3.53
N GLY A 35 -0.94 -1.40 4.67
CA GLY A 35 -2.37 -1.37 4.90
C GLY A 35 -2.63 -0.84 6.30
N MET A 36 -3.27 0.32 6.39
CA MET A 36 -3.53 1.03 7.64
C MET A 36 -5.01 1.04 7.95
N GLY A 37 -5.35 0.79 9.22
CA GLY A 37 -6.71 1.00 9.71
C GLY A 37 -7.08 2.47 9.72
N VAL A 38 -8.35 2.77 9.45
CA VAL A 38 -8.93 4.10 9.58
C VAL A 38 -10.11 4.01 10.56
N LEU A 39 -10.07 4.78 11.64
CA LEU A 39 -11.13 4.86 12.66
C LEU A 39 -11.46 6.33 12.94
N GLY A 40 -12.73 6.69 12.84
CA GLY A 40 -13.18 8.08 13.00
C GLY A 40 -12.53 9.04 12.00
N GLY A 41 -12.20 8.55 10.78
CA GLY A 41 -11.52 9.33 9.75
C GLY A 41 -10.01 9.55 10.00
N ARG A 42 -9.42 8.86 10.97
CA ARG A 42 -8.01 9.00 11.36
C ARG A 42 -7.26 7.69 11.11
N LEU A 43 -6.04 7.80 10.61
CA LEU A 43 -5.12 6.67 10.43
C LEU A 43 -4.67 6.12 11.78
N VAL A 44 -4.68 4.80 11.91
CA VAL A 44 -4.21 4.09 13.11
C VAL A 44 -2.75 3.70 12.92
N ASP A 45 -1.91 4.02 13.91
CA ASP A 45 -0.48 3.66 13.96
C ASP A 45 0.34 4.09 12.73
N ASN A 46 -0.02 5.23 12.11
CA ASN A 46 0.57 5.68 10.84
C ASN A 46 2.10 5.77 10.87
N GLU A 47 2.68 6.30 11.94
CA GLU A 47 4.14 6.40 12.10
C GLU A 47 4.85 5.04 12.02
N ALA A 48 4.27 4.00 12.63
CA ALA A 48 4.83 2.64 12.59
C ALA A 48 4.73 2.03 11.18
N HIS A 49 3.64 2.29 10.47
CA HIS A 49 3.46 1.88 9.08
C HIS A 49 4.46 2.56 8.15
N LEU A 50 4.65 3.87 8.26
CA LEU A 50 5.61 4.61 7.45
C LEU A 50 7.06 4.21 7.76
N ALA A 51 7.39 3.93 9.02
CA ALA A 51 8.71 3.41 9.39
C ALA A 51 8.97 2.03 8.75
N ARG A 52 7.94 1.16 8.69
CA ARG A 52 8.05 -0.15 8.02
C ARG A 52 8.13 -0.01 6.51
N LEU A 53 7.37 0.91 5.91
CA LEU A 53 7.45 1.24 4.48
C LEU A 53 8.87 1.65 4.10
N GLU A 54 9.45 2.61 4.82
CA GLU A 54 10.81 3.11 4.61
C GLU A 54 11.84 1.98 4.67
N ARG A 55 11.77 1.15 5.72
CA ARG A 55 12.64 -0.03 5.86
C ARG A 55 12.45 -1.01 4.70
N SER A 56 11.20 -1.34 4.34
CA SER A 56 10.92 -2.29 3.27
C SER A 56 11.42 -1.80 1.92
N LEU A 57 11.24 -0.51 1.60
CA LEU A 57 11.78 0.14 0.39
C LEU A 57 13.31 0.03 0.35
N GLY A 58 13.99 0.34 1.46
CA GLY A 58 15.44 0.23 1.57
C GLY A 58 15.95 -1.20 1.33
N GLU A 59 15.29 -2.21 1.91
CA GLU A 59 15.66 -3.62 1.77
C GLU A 59 15.51 -4.13 0.31
N VAL A 60 14.51 -3.68 -0.43
CA VAL A 60 14.33 -4.04 -1.83
C VAL A 60 15.00 -3.04 -2.79
N ARG A 61 15.71 -2.03 -2.27
CA ARG A 61 16.43 -1.00 -3.05
C ARG A 61 15.53 -0.25 -4.03
N ILE A 62 14.36 0.15 -3.57
CA ILE A 62 13.48 1.10 -4.24
C ILE A 62 13.66 2.45 -3.56
N ALA A 63 13.92 3.52 -4.32
CA ALA A 63 14.01 4.85 -3.75
C ALA A 63 12.69 5.25 -3.08
N ASN A 64 12.77 5.81 -1.87
CA ASN A 64 11.58 6.36 -1.23
C ASN A 64 11.21 7.70 -1.92
N PRO A 65 10.06 7.79 -2.62
CA PRO A 65 9.74 8.97 -3.43
C PRO A 65 9.29 10.19 -2.62
N TYR A 66 8.92 10.01 -1.34
CA TYR A 66 8.35 11.09 -0.53
C TYR A 66 8.91 11.09 0.89
N SER A 67 8.95 12.25 1.52
CA SER A 67 9.20 12.41 2.94
C SER A 67 8.03 11.89 3.79
N ARG A 68 8.26 11.62 5.08
CA ARG A 68 7.18 11.18 6.00
C ARG A 68 6.04 12.18 6.08
N ALA A 69 6.33 13.48 6.05
CA ALA A 69 5.31 14.51 6.08
C ALA A 69 4.44 14.50 4.81
N GLU A 70 5.05 14.30 3.63
CA GLU A 70 4.32 14.17 2.38
C GLU A 70 3.48 12.90 2.37
N TRP A 71 4.03 11.75 2.80
CA TRP A 71 3.26 10.51 2.94
C TRP A 71 2.00 10.72 3.77
N THR A 72 2.16 11.24 5.00
CA THR A 72 1.02 11.49 5.90
C THR A 72 0.00 12.43 5.27
N SER A 73 0.45 13.51 4.64
CA SER A 73 -0.45 14.46 3.97
C SER A 73 -1.26 13.81 2.84
N PHE A 74 -0.64 12.97 2.02
CA PHE A 74 -1.35 12.27 0.94
C PHE A 74 -2.33 11.23 1.46
N GLU A 75 -1.95 10.47 2.48
CA GLU A 75 -2.79 9.46 3.13
C GLU A 75 -4.04 10.09 3.75
N GLU A 76 -3.87 11.16 4.53
CA GLU A 76 -4.98 11.90 5.13
C GLU A 76 -5.91 12.51 4.06
N GLU A 77 -5.35 13.04 2.97
CA GLU A 77 -6.11 13.61 1.88
C GLU A 77 -6.92 12.55 1.11
N VAL A 78 -6.39 11.34 0.89
CA VAL A 78 -7.16 10.22 0.29
C VAL A 78 -8.31 9.82 1.20
N VAL A 79 -8.08 9.71 2.51
CA VAL A 79 -9.12 9.41 3.51
C VAL A 79 -10.21 10.48 3.49
N ARG A 80 -9.81 11.75 3.53
CA ARG A 80 -10.72 12.91 3.54
C ARG A 80 -11.57 12.99 2.26
N ARG A 81 -10.95 12.84 1.08
CA ARG A 81 -11.67 12.92 -0.22
C ARG A 81 -12.68 11.81 -0.39
N ASN A 82 -12.45 10.65 0.22
CA ASN A 82 -13.39 9.53 0.19
C ASN A 82 -14.40 9.56 1.34
N GLY A 83 -14.30 10.50 2.28
CA GLY A 83 -15.17 10.57 3.46
C GLY A 83 -15.13 9.28 4.30
N LEU A 84 -13.97 8.60 4.35
CA LEU A 84 -13.84 7.32 5.03
C LEU A 84 -13.83 7.50 6.55
N ALA A 85 -14.90 7.10 7.23
CA ALA A 85 -14.98 7.11 8.68
C ALA A 85 -14.33 5.86 9.30
N GLU A 86 -14.58 4.68 8.73
CA GLU A 86 -14.04 3.39 9.21
C GLU A 86 -13.69 2.49 8.02
N GLY A 87 -12.50 1.87 8.06
CA GLY A 87 -12.04 0.97 7.01
C GLY A 87 -10.53 0.90 6.92
N PHE A 88 -10.03 0.75 5.72
CA PHE A 88 -8.60 0.63 5.42
C PHE A 88 -8.16 1.63 4.37
N LEU A 89 -6.93 2.11 4.53
CA LEU A 89 -6.14 2.73 3.47
C LEU A 89 -5.08 1.73 3.02
N TYR A 90 -5.01 1.47 1.73
CA TYR A 90 -3.96 0.69 1.08
C TYR A 90 -2.97 1.63 0.39
N LEU A 91 -1.68 1.36 0.56
CA LEU A 91 -0.57 2.06 -0.07
C LEU A 91 0.34 1.03 -0.74
N GLN A 92 0.72 1.27 -1.98
CA GLN A 92 1.65 0.43 -2.73
C GLN A 92 2.70 1.29 -3.42
N VAL A 93 3.94 0.84 -3.37
CA VAL A 93 5.07 1.41 -4.11
C VAL A 93 5.73 0.31 -4.91
N THR A 94 5.76 0.45 -6.23
CA THR A 94 6.52 -0.46 -7.10
C THR A 94 7.83 0.21 -7.53
N ARG A 95 8.75 -0.58 -8.11
CA ARG A 95 9.95 -0.01 -8.73
C ARG A 95 9.64 0.87 -9.94
N GLY A 96 8.43 0.78 -10.49
CA GLY A 96 7.99 1.56 -11.65
C GLY A 96 8.20 0.85 -12.99
N VAL A 97 8.13 1.65 -14.04
CA VAL A 97 8.13 1.17 -15.43
C VAL A 97 9.54 0.97 -15.94
N ALA A 98 9.81 -0.20 -16.52
CA ALA A 98 11.05 -0.50 -17.22
C ALA A 98 10.83 -1.63 -18.23
N GLU A 99 11.75 -1.78 -19.20
CA GLU A 99 11.79 -2.95 -20.06
C GLU A 99 11.89 -4.24 -19.22
N ARG A 100 11.24 -5.30 -19.69
CA ARG A 100 11.19 -6.57 -18.98
C ARG A 100 12.54 -7.26 -18.97
N ASP A 101 13.29 -7.06 -17.89
CA ASP A 101 14.54 -7.75 -17.60
C ASP A 101 14.53 -8.21 -16.14
N PHE A 102 15.25 -9.29 -15.82
CA PHE A 102 15.43 -9.77 -14.45
C PHE A 102 16.39 -8.87 -13.64
N LEU A 103 17.30 -8.20 -14.30
CA LEU A 103 18.18 -7.21 -13.67
C LEU A 103 17.37 -5.97 -13.24
N PHE A 104 17.84 -5.31 -12.19
CA PHE A 104 17.27 -4.02 -11.81
C PHE A 104 17.59 -2.99 -12.90
N PRO A 105 16.61 -2.17 -13.30
CA PRO A 105 16.85 -1.09 -14.23
C PRO A 105 17.83 -0.07 -13.62
N LYS A 106 18.67 0.56 -14.45
CA LYS A 106 19.62 1.58 -14.00
C LYS A 106 18.90 2.82 -13.44
N SER A 107 17.72 3.11 -13.97
CA SER A 107 16.85 4.18 -13.50
C SER A 107 15.39 3.76 -13.71
N ALA A 108 14.56 3.95 -12.71
CA ALA A 108 13.11 3.83 -12.80
C ALA A 108 12.50 4.76 -11.73
N GLU A 109 11.45 5.46 -12.10
CA GLU A 109 10.67 6.25 -11.15
C GLU A 109 9.65 5.33 -10.48
N PRO A 110 9.60 5.28 -9.13
CA PRO A 110 8.63 4.46 -8.43
C PRO A 110 7.19 4.83 -8.80
N THR A 111 6.34 3.82 -8.95
CA THR A 111 4.90 4.04 -9.07
C THR A 111 4.26 3.94 -7.69
N VAL A 112 3.49 4.95 -7.31
CA VAL A 112 2.82 5.04 -6.01
C VAL A 112 1.32 5.04 -6.21
N LEU A 113 0.62 4.10 -5.56
CA LEU A 113 -0.83 4.00 -5.54
C LEU A 113 -1.35 4.01 -4.10
N MET A 114 -2.37 4.82 -3.82
CA MET A 114 -3.15 4.70 -2.58
C MET A 114 -4.64 4.68 -2.89
N PHE A 115 -5.39 3.90 -2.13
CA PHE A 115 -6.84 3.91 -2.16
C PHE A 115 -7.43 3.50 -0.81
N THR A 116 -8.71 3.82 -0.61
CA THR A 116 -9.42 3.47 0.60
C THR A 116 -10.48 2.40 0.34
N GLN A 117 -10.79 1.62 1.38
CA GLN A 117 -11.89 0.65 1.38
C GLN A 117 -12.67 0.78 2.67
N ALA A 118 -13.95 1.12 2.59
CA ALA A 118 -14.86 1.11 3.73
C ALA A 118 -15.07 -0.34 4.21
N LYS A 119 -14.91 -0.57 5.50
CA LYS A 119 -15.11 -1.87 6.13
C LYS A 119 -15.28 -1.67 7.63
N SER A 120 -16.23 -2.33 8.26
CA SER A 120 -16.28 -2.36 9.73
C SER A 120 -15.09 -3.15 10.28
N ILE A 121 -14.30 -2.51 11.12
CA ILE A 121 -13.13 -3.07 11.79
C ILE A 121 -13.47 -3.42 13.23
N VAL A 122 -14.12 -2.50 13.95
CA VAL A 122 -14.37 -2.61 15.39
C VAL A 122 -15.51 -3.59 15.67
N HIS A 123 -16.59 -3.50 14.92
CA HIS A 123 -17.82 -4.31 15.13
C HIS A 123 -18.02 -5.29 13.97
N SER A 124 -17.02 -6.12 13.68
CA SER A 124 -17.20 -7.19 12.68
C SER A 124 -17.91 -8.39 13.32
N PRO A 125 -18.75 -9.12 12.57
CA PRO A 125 -19.37 -10.36 13.08
C PRO A 125 -18.33 -11.35 13.62
N ALA A 126 -17.16 -11.44 13.00
CA ALA A 126 -16.06 -12.29 13.45
C ALA A 126 -15.46 -11.84 14.81
N ALA A 127 -15.51 -10.55 15.13
CA ALA A 127 -15.08 -10.05 16.44
C ALA A 127 -16.05 -10.47 17.56
N GLU A 128 -17.34 -10.64 17.25
CA GLU A 128 -18.37 -11.05 18.20
C GLU A 128 -18.43 -12.58 18.35
N THR A 129 -18.38 -13.32 17.26
CA THR A 129 -18.57 -14.77 17.25
C THR A 129 -17.28 -15.58 17.27
N GLY A 130 -16.14 -14.93 17.03
CA GLY A 130 -14.86 -15.59 16.83
C GLY A 130 -14.75 -16.25 15.44
N ILE A 131 -13.60 -16.87 15.19
CA ILE A 131 -13.31 -17.64 13.99
C ILE A 131 -12.63 -18.95 14.36
N SER A 132 -12.82 -19.99 13.56
CA SER A 132 -12.05 -21.23 13.68
C SER A 132 -10.70 -21.07 13.01
N VAL A 133 -9.62 -21.51 13.66
CA VAL A 133 -8.25 -21.44 13.15
C VAL A 133 -7.55 -22.79 13.29
N ILE A 134 -6.55 -23.01 12.44
CA ILE A 134 -5.58 -24.10 12.57
C ILE A 134 -4.17 -23.51 12.60
N SER A 135 -3.25 -24.19 13.26
CA SER A 135 -1.82 -23.85 13.20
C SER A 135 -1.14 -24.66 12.11
N VAL A 136 -0.38 -23.98 11.26
CA VAL A 136 0.43 -24.60 10.22
C VAL A 136 1.84 -23.98 10.22
N PRO A 137 2.88 -24.70 9.75
CA PRO A 137 4.18 -24.10 9.54
C PRO A 137 4.09 -22.93 8.56
N ASP A 138 4.76 -21.81 8.85
CA ASP A 138 4.84 -20.69 7.92
C ASP A 138 5.88 -20.99 6.83
N LEU A 139 5.41 -21.38 5.66
CA LEU A 139 6.22 -21.74 4.50
C LEU A 139 6.55 -20.56 3.58
N ARG A 140 6.11 -19.34 3.92
CA ARG A 140 6.47 -18.15 3.16
C ARG A 140 7.98 -17.93 3.22
N TRP A 141 8.49 -17.05 2.33
CA TRP A 141 9.92 -16.76 2.27
C TRP A 141 10.50 -16.27 3.62
N LYS A 142 11.82 -16.40 3.79
CA LYS A 142 12.49 -16.13 5.08
C LYS A 142 12.53 -14.65 5.47
N ARG A 143 12.31 -13.73 4.52
CA ARG A 143 12.33 -12.27 4.72
C ARG A 143 10.91 -11.69 4.85
N ARG A 144 10.05 -12.32 5.64
CA ARG A 144 8.68 -11.84 5.93
C ARG A 144 8.63 -10.49 6.65
N ASP A 145 9.77 -10.05 7.15
CA ASP A 145 9.99 -8.71 7.70
C ASP A 145 9.89 -7.60 6.65
N ILE A 146 10.12 -7.93 5.37
CA ILE A 146 9.90 -7.03 4.25
C ILE A 146 8.45 -7.21 3.76
N LYS A 147 7.67 -6.14 3.79
CA LYS A 147 6.28 -6.18 3.34
C LYS A 147 6.20 -6.04 1.81
N SER A 148 6.77 -7.02 1.09
CA SER A 148 6.79 -7.05 -0.37
C SER A 148 5.46 -7.47 -0.96
N LEU A 149 5.23 -7.16 -2.25
CA LEU A 149 4.04 -7.61 -3.00
C LEU A 149 4.00 -9.13 -3.19
N SER A 150 5.13 -9.81 -2.99
CA SER A 150 5.27 -11.27 -3.10
C SER A 150 5.23 -11.99 -1.74
N LEU A 151 4.70 -11.34 -0.71
CA LEU A 151 4.63 -11.87 0.66
C LEU A 151 3.66 -13.05 0.79
#